data_20b82b61d7f9d18d9a0854e2cdc777ec
#
_entry.id   20b82b61d7f9d18d9a0854e2cdc777ec
#
_cell.length_a   1.000
_cell.length_b   1.000
_cell.length_c   1.000
_cell.angle_alpha   90.00
_cell.angle_beta   90.00
_cell.angle_gamma   90.00
#
_symmetry.space_group_name_H-M   'P 1'
#
loop_
_entity.id
_entity.type
_entity.pdbx_description
1 polymer ?
#
loop_
_entity_poly.entity_id
_entity_poly.type
_entity_poly.pdbx_seq_one_letter_code
_entity_poly.pdbx_strand_id
1 'polypeptide(L)'
;SKIADDIPDTMTSEDGTYELAFVTDVGQLKDKSFNQGTYDGVKLYADEYGLSYKYYQPANGSEATDDDRYDAMKAAAEGGAKIVVCAGFMQGTALEKAAADYPDVKFVFIDGWSLGMDNVAAIIFHEEQCGYFAGYAAVKEGFTKLGFMGGGGGTNDACCRYGYGYVQGANAAAKELGETVDMNYSWQYGASFSASPELQAMAAGWYETGT
;
A
#
# COMPACT_ATOMS: atom_id res chain seq x y z
N SER A 1 -3.89 1.07 -26.42
CA SER A 1 -3.26 1.62 -25.23
C SER A 1 -2.17 0.67 -24.76
N LYS A 2 -1.00 1.19 -24.41
CA LYS A 2 0.05 0.39 -23.79
C LYS A 2 -0.38 -0.10 -22.42
N ILE A 3 0.11 -1.27 -22.05
CA ILE A 3 0.08 -1.73 -20.66
C ILE A 3 1.44 -1.42 -20.01
N ALA A 4 1.49 -1.39 -18.68
CA ALA A 4 2.71 -1.02 -17.96
C ALA A 4 3.91 -1.93 -18.24
N ASP A 5 3.66 -3.21 -18.57
CA ASP A 5 4.70 -4.18 -18.92
C ASP A 5 5.41 -3.87 -20.25
N ASP A 6 4.78 -3.07 -21.13
CA ASP A 6 5.38 -2.63 -22.39
C ASP A 6 6.38 -1.48 -22.18
N ILE A 7 6.41 -0.89 -20.98
CA ILE A 7 7.25 0.26 -20.64
C ILE A 7 8.39 -0.22 -19.73
N PRO A 8 9.66 0.03 -20.10
CA PRO A 8 10.80 -0.38 -19.29
C PRO A 8 10.74 0.19 -17.87
N ASP A 9 11.19 -0.56 -16.86
CA ASP A 9 11.29 -0.08 -15.48
C ASP A 9 12.34 1.04 -15.31
N THR A 10 13.28 1.14 -16.24
CA THR A 10 14.33 2.15 -16.24
C THR A 10 14.46 2.81 -17.59
N MET A 11 14.81 4.08 -17.60
CA MET A 11 15.17 4.83 -18.80
C MET A 11 16.41 5.67 -18.55
N THR A 12 17.07 6.09 -19.61
CA THR A 12 18.15 7.08 -19.54
C THR A 12 17.61 8.42 -20.04
N SER A 13 17.68 9.43 -19.18
CA SER A 13 17.31 10.80 -19.54
C SER A 13 18.45 11.46 -20.34
N GLU A 14 18.12 12.22 -21.38
CA GLU A 14 19.10 12.91 -22.22
C GLU A 14 19.90 13.97 -21.46
N ASP A 15 19.26 14.69 -20.53
CA ASP A 15 19.87 15.76 -19.73
C ASP A 15 20.28 15.30 -18.31
N GLY A 16 20.08 14.03 -18.01
CA GLY A 16 20.39 13.44 -16.69
C GLY A 16 19.37 13.78 -15.61
N THR A 17 18.27 14.47 -15.93
CA THR A 17 17.18 14.74 -14.98
C THR A 17 16.02 13.79 -15.17
N TYR A 18 15.29 13.51 -14.09
CA TYR A 18 14.11 12.63 -14.09
C TYR A 18 12.97 13.38 -13.45
N GLU A 19 12.01 13.79 -14.28
CA GLU A 19 10.92 14.69 -13.90
C GLU A 19 9.87 14.04 -13.00
N LEU A 20 9.67 12.73 -13.17
CA LEU A 20 8.71 11.95 -12.40
C LEU A 20 9.45 10.84 -11.65
N ALA A 21 9.41 10.90 -10.34
CA ALA A 21 10.07 9.94 -9.47
C ALA A 21 9.07 9.11 -8.68
N PHE A 22 9.45 7.88 -8.41
CA PHE A 22 8.74 6.98 -7.51
C PHE A 22 9.69 6.53 -6.39
N VAL A 23 9.22 6.50 -5.15
CA VAL A 23 9.98 6.02 -4.00
C VAL A 23 9.23 4.85 -3.37
N THR A 24 9.90 3.69 -3.27
CA THR A 24 9.36 2.53 -2.55
C THR A 24 9.44 2.75 -1.03
N ASP A 25 8.60 2.06 -0.26
CA ASP A 25 8.61 2.14 1.21
C ASP A 25 9.71 1.27 1.86
N VAL A 26 9.49 -0.03 1.92
CA VAL A 26 10.45 -1.02 2.45
C VAL A 26 10.68 -2.16 1.45
N GLY A 27 9.81 -2.25 0.47
CA GLY A 27 9.69 -3.41 -0.39
C GLY A 27 10.61 -3.39 -1.60
N GLN A 28 10.44 -4.43 -2.36
CA GLN A 28 10.97 -4.50 -3.71
C GLN A 28 10.01 -3.79 -4.66
N LEU A 29 10.55 -3.24 -5.74
CA LEU A 29 9.74 -2.60 -6.77
C LEU A 29 8.61 -3.51 -7.30
N LYS A 30 8.94 -4.78 -7.54
CA LYS A 30 7.99 -5.78 -8.07
C LYS A 30 7.44 -6.67 -6.95
N ASP A 31 6.70 -6.06 -6.05
CA ASP A 31 6.10 -6.69 -4.87
C ASP A 31 4.71 -7.29 -5.14
N LYS A 32 4.18 -7.15 -6.36
CA LYS A 32 2.80 -7.52 -6.74
C LYS A 32 1.74 -6.83 -5.86
N SER A 33 2.05 -5.68 -5.32
CA SER A 33 1.25 -4.91 -4.39
C SER A 33 1.39 -3.41 -4.65
N PHE A 34 1.45 -2.59 -3.59
CA PHE A 34 1.46 -1.13 -3.68
C PHE A 34 2.64 -0.57 -4.48
N ASN A 35 3.87 -1.08 -4.29
CA ASN A 35 5.02 -0.54 -5.00
C ASN A 35 4.91 -0.81 -6.51
N GLN A 36 4.66 -2.04 -6.90
CA GLN A 36 4.53 -2.38 -8.32
C GLN A 36 3.36 -1.64 -8.97
N GLY A 37 2.16 -1.69 -8.38
CA GLY A 37 0.98 -1.06 -8.96
C GLY A 37 1.11 0.45 -9.07
N THR A 38 1.72 1.11 -8.08
CA THR A 38 1.97 2.54 -8.12
C THR A 38 2.99 2.90 -9.20
N TYR A 39 4.10 2.15 -9.29
CA TYR A 39 5.12 2.41 -10.30
C TYR A 39 4.63 2.12 -11.72
N ASP A 40 3.80 1.13 -11.91
CA ASP A 40 3.15 0.87 -13.18
C ASP A 40 2.29 2.07 -13.63
N GLY A 41 1.56 2.68 -12.70
CA GLY A 41 0.84 3.94 -12.95
C GLY A 41 1.78 5.11 -13.27
N VAL A 42 2.89 5.24 -12.59
CA VAL A 42 3.92 6.27 -12.86
C VAL A 42 4.48 6.12 -14.28
N LYS A 43 4.82 4.90 -14.69
CA LYS A 43 5.34 4.61 -16.05
C LYS A 43 4.32 4.94 -17.14
N LEU A 44 3.06 4.54 -16.94
CA LEU A 44 1.98 4.84 -17.87
C LEU A 44 1.77 6.34 -18.03
N TYR A 45 1.76 7.08 -16.93
CA TYR A 45 1.64 8.53 -16.94
C TYR A 45 2.85 9.18 -17.65
N ALA A 46 4.05 8.72 -17.35
CA ALA A 46 5.26 9.22 -17.99
C ALA A 46 5.25 8.99 -19.52
N ASP A 47 4.85 7.80 -19.95
CA ASP A 47 4.74 7.48 -21.40
C ASP A 47 3.68 8.35 -22.08
N GLU A 48 2.53 8.56 -21.45
CA GLU A 48 1.45 9.39 -22.03
C GLU A 48 1.87 10.86 -22.22
N TYR A 49 2.63 11.40 -21.26
CA TYR A 49 3.01 12.82 -21.26
C TYR A 49 4.45 13.08 -21.71
N GLY A 50 5.18 12.03 -22.12
CA GLY A 50 6.55 12.17 -22.61
C GLY A 50 7.54 12.64 -21.53
N LEU A 51 7.34 12.21 -20.28
CA LEU A 51 8.16 12.59 -19.14
C LEU A 51 9.28 11.58 -18.90
N SER A 52 10.42 12.06 -18.41
CA SER A 52 11.46 11.20 -17.88
C SER A 52 11.07 10.70 -16.49
N TYR A 53 11.36 9.41 -16.20
CA TYR A 53 10.96 8.79 -14.95
C TYR A 53 12.07 7.93 -14.35
N LYS A 54 12.07 7.80 -13.03
CA LYS A 54 13.00 6.97 -12.29
C LYS A 54 12.37 6.52 -10.96
N TYR A 55 12.69 5.30 -10.53
CA TYR A 55 12.37 4.86 -9.18
C TYR A 55 13.60 4.90 -8.27
N TYR A 56 13.34 5.07 -6.99
CA TYR A 56 14.33 5.11 -5.92
C TYR A 56 13.90 4.15 -4.83
N GLN A 57 14.85 3.37 -4.32
CA GLN A 57 14.63 2.47 -3.21
C GLN A 57 15.43 2.96 -2.02
N PRO A 58 14.83 3.05 -0.81
CA PRO A 58 15.59 3.39 0.37
C PRO A 58 16.65 2.32 0.66
N ALA A 59 17.74 2.72 1.25
CA ALA A 59 18.73 1.79 1.77
C ALA A 59 18.09 0.85 2.81
N ASN A 60 18.72 -0.29 3.06
CA ASN A 60 18.35 -1.28 4.06
C ASN A 60 17.03 -2.05 3.81
N GLY A 61 16.37 -1.88 2.67
CA GLY A 61 15.22 -2.69 2.26
C GLY A 61 14.11 -2.79 3.32
N SER A 62 13.84 -3.99 3.83
CA SER A 62 12.83 -4.22 4.87
C SER A 62 13.16 -3.59 6.22
N GLU A 63 14.42 -3.27 6.46
CA GLU A 63 14.90 -2.59 7.67
C GLU A 63 15.09 -1.08 7.48
N ALA A 64 14.54 -0.52 6.38
CA ALA A 64 14.66 0.90 6.09
C ALA A 64 14.07 1.75 7.21
N THR A 65 14.80 2.79 7.56
CA THR A 65 14.38 3.80 8.53
C THR A 65 13.68 4.97 7.83
N ASP A 66 13.08 5.88 8.60
CA ASP A 66 12.55 7.13 8.05
C ASP A 66 13.65 7.99 7.41
N ASP A 67 14.88 7.96 7.94
CA ASP A 67 16.01 8.64 7.33
C ASP A 67 16.41 8.01 5.99
N ASP A 68 16.39 6.68 5.87
CA ASP A 68 16.65 6.00 4.60
C ASP A 68 15.61 6.38 3.53
N ARG A 69 14.33 6.46 3.92
CA ARG A 69 13.24 6.89 3.03
C ARG A 69 13.38 8.36 2.64
N TYR A 70 13.73 9.21 3.60
CA TYR A 70 14.00 10.61 3.33
C TYR A 70 15.16 10.79 2.34
N ASP A 71 16.26 10.06 2.50
CA ASP A 71 17.41 10.13 1.61
C ASP A 71 17.04 9.72 0.17
N ALA A 72 16.15 8.72 0.01
CA ALA A 72 15.62 8.34 -1.30
C ALA A 72 14.76 9.46 -1.93
N MET A 73 13.91 10.11 -1.14
CA MET A 73 13.10 11.26 -1.58
C MET A 73 13.97 12.47 -1.95
N LYS A 74 14.99 12.73 -1.14
CA LYS A 74 16.01 13.76 -1.41
C LYS A 74 16.72 13.49 -2.73
N ALA A 75 17.19 12.26 -2.95
CA ALA A 75 17.83 11.87 -4.20
C ALA A 75 16.91 12.08 -5.41
N ALA A 76 15.63 11.78 -5.27
CA ALA A 76 14.63 12.05 -6.31
C ALA A 76 14.49 13.55 -6.61
N ALA A 77 14.36 14.39 -5.59
CA ALA A 77 14.26 15.84 -5.73
C ALA A 77 15.52 16.45 -6.37
N GLU A 78 16.69 16.06 -5.88
CA GLU A 78 17.99 16.50 -6.42
C GLU A 78 18.29 15.95 -7.82
N GLY A 79 17.66 14.82 -8.19
CA GLY A 79 17.69 14.25 -9.54
C GLY A 79 16.79 14.96 -10.56
N GLY A 80 16.12 16.06 -10.16
CA GLY A 80 15.30 16.88 -11.04
C GLY A 80 13.81 16.55 -11.01
N ALA A 81 13.34 15.75 -10.05
CA ALA A 81 11.94 15.43 -9.96
C ALA A 81 11.08 16.67 -9.70
N LYS A 82 10.05 16.84 -10.51
CA LYS A 82 8.97 17.81 -10.31
C LYS A 82 7.85 17.20 -9.48
N ILE A 83 7.66 15.90 -9.64
CA ILE A 83 6.66 15.11 -8.91
C ILE A 83 7.37 13.87 -8.35
N VAL A 84 7.19 13.64 -7.06
CA VAL A 84 7.67 12.45 -6.35
C VAL A 84 6.46 11.69 -5.81
N VAL A 85 6.28 10.46 -6.27
CA VAL A 85 5.21 9.57 -5.84
C VAL A 85 5.76 8.59 -4.81
N CYS A 86 5.14 8.53 -3.64
CA CYS A 86 5.53 7.70 -2.52
C CYS A 86 4.37 6.75 -2.19
N ALA A 87 4.63 5.45 -2.17
CA ALA A 87 3.63 4.44 -1.83
C ALA A 87 3.86 3.89 -0.42
N GLY A 88 2.77 3.76 0.33
CA GLY A 88 2.77 3.15 1.65
C GLY A 88 2.78 4.14 2.80
N PHE A 89 1.97 3.83 3.82
CA PHE A 89 1.80 4.69 5.01
C PHE A 89 3.11 4.94 5.80
N MET A 90 4.08 4.02 5.70
CA MET A 90 5.39 4.16 6.36
C MET A 90 6.22 5.33 5.81
N GLN A 91 5.86 5.87 4.65
CA GLN A 91 6.53 7.04 4.05
C GLN A 91 6.23 8.36 4.77
N GLY A 92 5.20 8.41 5.61
CA GLY A 92 4.63 9.67 6.13
C GLY A 92 5.62 10.61 6.80
N THR A 93 6.41 10.12 7.76
CA THR A 93 7.40 10.95 8.49
C THR A 93 8.49 11.51 7.56
N ALA A 94 9.03 10.65 6.70
CA ALA A 94 10.06 11.05 5.74
C ALA A 94 9.52 12.04 4.70
N LEU A 95 8.28 11.81 4.24
CA LEU A 95 7.64 12.66 3.24
C LEU A 95 7.32 14.04 3.79
N GLU A 96 6.86 14.16 5.03
CA GLU A 96 6.64 15.45 5.69
C GLU A 96 7.92 16.30 5.71
N LYS A 97 9.04 15.69 6.08
CA LYS A 97 10.36 16.34 6.06
C LYS A 97 10.79 16.71 4.63
N ALA A 98 10.69 15.78 3.68
CA ALA A 98 11.09 16.03 2.30
C ALA A 98 10.26 17.13 1.64
N ALA A 99 8.94 17.15 1.88
CA ALA A 99 8.06 18.19 1.35
C ALA A 99 8.37 19.58 1.92
N ALA A 100 8.79 19.65 3.18
CA ALA A 100 9.23 20.91 3.80
C ALA A 100 10.56 21.39 3.22
N ASP A 101 11.51 20.49 3.00
CA ASP A 101 12.85 20.82 2.47
C ASP A 101 12.82 21.15 0.96
N TYR A 102 11.86 20.60 0.21
CA TYR A 102 11.69 20.79 -1.23
C TYR A 102 10.31 21.35 -1.60
N PRO A 103 10.01 22.61 -1.23
CA PRO A 103 8.66 23.17 -1.37
C PRO A 103 8.17 23.31 -2.82
N ASP A 104 9.08 23.34 -3.79
CA ASP A 104 8.75 23.43 -5.21
C ASP A 104 8.45 22.06 -5.85
N VAL A 105 8.80 20.97 -5.18
CA VAL A 105 8.48 19.61 -5.60
C VAL A 105 7.08 19.25 -5.14
N LYS A 106 6.30 18.60 -6.02
CA LYS A 106 4.99 18.04 -5.68
C LYS A 106 5.13 16.59 -5.26
N PHE A 107 4.50 16.23 -4.16
CA PHE A 107 4.52 14.88 -3.61
C PHE A 107 3.12 14.25 -3.68
N VAL A 108 3.07 12.98 -4.05
CA VAL A 108 1.84 12.17 -3.99
C VAL A 108 2.05 11.06 -2.97
N PHE A 109 1.20 11.05 -1.95
CA PHE A 109 1.27 10.10 -0.84
C PHE A 109 0.16 9.06 -0.96
N ILE A 110 0.49 7.90 -1.54
CA ILE A 110 -0.45 6.79 -1.75
C ILE A 110 -0.56 5.96 -0.47
N ASP A 111 -1.77 5.60 -0.07
CA ASP A 111 -2.07 4.89 1.18
C ASP A 111 -1.61 5.69 2.42
N GLY A 112 -1.81 7.00 2.34
CA GLY A 112 -1.34 7.94 3.34
C GLY A 112 -2.47 8.65 4.08
N TRP A 113 -2.18 9.85 4.48
CA TRP A 113 -3.13 10.79 5.10
C TRP A 113 -2.72 12.22 4.75
N SER A 114 -3.62 13.17 4.96
CA SER A 114 -3.30 14.56 4.73
C SER A 114 -2.23 15.05 5.70
N LEU A 115 -1.12 15.55 5.17
CA LEU A 115 -0.08 16.21 5.97
C LEU A 115 -0.33 17.72 6.16
N GLY A 116 -1.41 18.26 5.57
CA GLY A 116 -1.71 19.69 5.66
C GLY A 116 -0.71 20.59 4.92
N MET A 117 0.02 20.05 3.95
CA MET A 117 1.05 20.75 3.18
C MET A 117 0.57 20.98 1.75
N ASP A 118 0.79 22.19 1.21
CA ASP A 118 0.30 22.60 -0.12
C ASP A 118 0.94 21.84 -1.30
N ASN A 119 2.10 21.24 -1.08
CA ASN A 119 2.82 20.45 -2.07
C ASN A 119 2.66 18.93 -1.89
N VAL A 120 1.74 18.48 -1.04
CA VAL A 120 1.46 17.05 -0.82
C VAL A 120 0.00 16.74 -1.11
N ALA A 121 -0.25 15.84 -2.06
CA ALA A 121 -1.55 15.24 -2.29
C ALA A 121 -1.57 13.83 -1.71
N ALA A 122 -2.42 13.57 -0.72
CA ALA A 122 -2.60 12.26 -0.12
C ALA A 122 -3.78 11.52 -0.75
N ILE A 123 -3.61 10.22 -0.97
CA ILE A 123 -4.66 9.33 -1.48
C ILE A 123 -4.89 8.24 -0.45
N ILE A 124 -6.14 8.08 -0.05
CA ILE A 124 -6.63 6.98 0.79
C ILE A 124 -7.75 6.26 0.06
N PHE A 125 -8.02 5.03 0.46
CA PHE A 125 -9.01 4.19 -0.19
C PHE A 125 -10.17 3.89 0.76
N HIS A 126 -11.28 3.46 0.19
CA HIS A 126 -12.43 2.93 0.93
C HIS A 126 -12.23 1.43 1.18
N GLU A 127 -11.28 1.09 2.04
CA GLU A 127 -10.90 -0.29 2.33
C GLU A 127 -12.06 -1.09 2.93
N GLU A 128 -12.96 -0.42 3.65
CA GLU A 128 -14.19 -0.99 4.20
C GLU A 128 -15.10 -1.57 3.10
N GLN A 129 -15.11 -0.98 1.90
CA GLN A 129 -15.89 -1.51 0.78
C GLN A 129 -15.27 -2.81 0.25
N CYS A 130 -13.95 -2.84 0.11
CA CYS A 130 -13.24 -4.04 -0.32
C CYS A 130 -13.43 -5.17 0.68
N GLY A 131 -13.25 -4.89 1.97
CA GLY A 131 -13.52 -5.83 3.04
C GLY A 131 -14.97 -6.35 3.02
N TYR A 132 -15.94 -5.45 2.88
CA TYR A 132 -17.35 -5.80 2.81
C TYR A 132 -17.65 -6.79 1.68
N PHE A 133 -17.17 -6.49 0.47
CA PHE A 133 -17.39 -7.39 -0.67
C PHE A 133 -16.73 -8.75 -0.47
N ALA A 134 -15.55 -8.81 0.13
CA ALA A 134 -14.88 -10.06 0.43
C ALA A 134 -15.68 -10.92 1.43
N GLY A 135 -16.14 -10.35 2.53
CA GLY A 135 -16.95 -11.04 3.53
C GLY A 135 -18.31 -11.46 2.99
N TYR A 136 -18.96 -10.59 2.23
CA TYR A 136 -20.23 -10.88 1.58
C TYR A 136 -20.09 -12.04 0.57
N ALA A 137 -19.09 -12.00 -0.30
CA ALA A 137 -18.83 -13.03 -1.27
C ALA A 137 -18.53 -14.39 -0.62
N ALA A 138 -17.71 -14.42 0.44
CA ALA A 138 -17.37 -15.64 1.14
C ALA A 138 -18.63 -16.38 1.65
N VAL A 139 -19.57 -15.65 2.25
CA VAL A 139 -20.82 -16.24 2.75
C VAL A 139 -21.75 -16.65 1.60
N LYS A 140 -21.81 -15.86 0.51
CA LYS A 140 -22.58 -16.23 -0.69
C LYS A 140 -22.06 -17.50 -1.38
N GLU A 141 -20.74 -17.77 -1.29
CA GLU A 141 -20.12 -19.02 -1.74
C GLU A 141 -20.35 -20.20 -0.81
N GLY A 142 -21.05 -19.98 0.33
CA GLY A 142 -21.44 -21.03 1.27
C GLY A 142 -20.50 -21.26 2.45
N PHE A 143 -19.50 -20.37 2.64
CA PHE A 143 -18.62 -20.46 3.81
C PHE A 143 -19.32 -19.84 5.03
N THR A 144 -19.37 -20.61 6.13
CA THR A 144 -19.99 -20.18 7.40
C THR A 144 -19.02 -20.03 8.55
N LYS A 145 -17.78 -20.46 8.36
CA LYS A 145 -16.68 -20.27 9.31
C LYS A 145 -15.60 -19.44 8.63
N LEU A 146 -15.46 -18.20 9.06
CA LEU A 146 -14.59 -17.23 8.43
C LEU A 146 -13.48 -16.78 9.38
N GLY A 147 -12.39 -16.29 8.80
CA GLY A 147 -11.30 -15.72 9.57
C GLY A 147 -10.79 -14.42 8.96
N PHE A 148 -10.40 -13.50 9.83
CA PHE A 148 -9.69 -12.28 9.48
C PHE A 148 -8.44 -12.14 10.35
N MET A 149 -7.30 -11.99 9.71
CA MET A 149 -6.03 -11.66 10.35
C MET A 149 -5.53 -10.34 9.75
N GLY A 150 -5.34 -9.34 10.60
CA GLY A 150 -4.95 -8.00 10.17
C GLY A 150 -3.53 -7.61 10.57
N GLY A 151 -2.88 -6.81 9.71
CA GLY A 151 -1.64 -6.12 10.01
C GLY A 151 -1.82 -4.91 10.92
N GLY A 152 -0.71 -4.33 11.41
CA GLY A 152 -0.74 -3.08 12.18
C GLY A 152 -1.25 -3.20 13.62
N GLY A 153 -1.46 -4.40 14.15
CA GLY A 153 -1.80 -4.62 15.57
C GLY A 153 -3.13 -4.01 16.03
N GLY A 154 -4.05 -3.71 15.10
CA GLY A 154 -5.34 -3.09 15.42
C GLY A 154 -5.31 -1.56 15.54
N THR A 155 -4.21 -0.91 15.18
CA THR A 155 -4.05 0.56 15.26
C THR A 155 -3.87 1.22 13.89
N ASN A 156 -3.72 0.44 12.83
CA ASN A 156 -3.67 0.97 11.48
C ASN A 156 -5.10 1.13 10.93
N ASP A 157 -5.48 2.37 10.61
CA ASP A 157 -6.85 2.71 10.22
C ASP A 157 -7.32 1.98 8.95
N ALA A 158 -6.45 1.84 7.94
CA ALA A 158 -6.78 1.13 6.70
C ALA A 158 -7.05 -0.36 6.97
N CYS A 159 -6.19 -1.01 7.74
CA CYS A 159 -6.37 -2.40 8.14
C CYS A 159 -7.64 -2.61 8.98
N CYS A 160 -7.94 -1.67 9.87
CA CYS A 160 -9.18 -1.68 10.65
C CYS A 160 -10.42 -1.56 9.74
N ARG A 161 -10.38 -0.69 8.72
CA ARG A 161 -11.47 -0.58 7.75
C ARG A 161 -11.66 -1.87 6.94
N TYR A 162 -10.59 -2.53 6.49
CA TYR A 162 -10.69 -3.86 5.85
C TYR A 162 -11.40 -4.87 6.73
N GLY A 163 -10.92 -5.06 7.96
CA GLY A 163 -11.48 -6.04 8.89
C GLY A 163 -12.92 -5.74 9.27
N TYR A 164 -13.23 -4.46 9.54
CA TYR A 164 -14.57 -4.02 9.89
C TYR A 164 -15.56 -4.25 8.73
N GLY A 165 -15.16 -3.87 7.51
CA GLY A 165 -15.95 -4.13 6.31
C GLY A 165 -16.20 -5.62 6.09
N TYR A 166 -15.17 -6.45 6.28
CA TYR A 166 -15.27 -7.90 6.13
C TYR A 166 -16.34 -8.52 7.03
N VAL A 167 -16.33 -8.16 8.31
CA VAL A 167 -17.35 -8.63 9.27
C VAL A 167 -18.74 -8.16 8.88
N GLN A 168 -18.88 -6.91 8.48
CA GLN A 168 -20.19 -6.36 8.08
C GLN A 168 -20.74 -7.02 6.82
N GLY A 169 -19.88 -7.25 5.80
CA GLY A 169 -20.29 -7.93 4.57
C GLY A 169 -20.72 -9.37 4.82
N ALA A 170 -19.97 -10.10 5.65
CA ALA A 170 -20.35 -11.45 6.07
C ALA A 170 -21.68 -11.48 6.78
N ASN A 171 -21.91 -10.55 7.72
CA ASN A 171 -23.19 -10.45 8.44
C ASN A 171 -24.36 -10.11 7.53
N ALA A 172 -24.15 -9.23 6.55
CA ALA A 172 -25.19 -8.86 5.59
C ALA A 172 -25.64 -10.06 4.76
N ALA A 173 -24.67 -10.81 4.20
CA ALA A 173 -24.98 -12.00 3.42
C ALA A 173 -25.61 -13.12 4.27
N ALA A 174 -25.12 -13.33 5.49
CA ALA A 174 -25.69 -14.30 6.42
C ALA A 174 -27.16 -13.99 6.73
N LYS A 175 -27.47 -12.72 6.97
CA LYS A 175 -28.85 -12.27 7.20
C LYS A 175 -29.76 -12.53 5.99
N GLU A 176 -29.27 -12.26 4.78
CA GLU A 176 -30.04 -12.52 3.54
C GLU A 176 -30.32 -13.99 3.33
N LEU A 177 -29.38 -14.86 3.69
CA LEU A 177 -29.51 -16.32 3.51
C LEU A 177 -30.18 -17.02 4.69
N GLY A 178 -30.40 -16.34 5.81
CA GLY A 178 -30.89 -16.95 7.04
C GLY A 178 -29.86 -17.87 7.71
N GLU A 179 -28.56 -17.63 7.46
CA GLU A 179 -27.46 -18.43 7.97
C GLU A 179 -26.82 -17.77 9.21
N THR A 180 -26.08 -18.58 9.97
CA THR A 180 -25.21 -18.10 11.05
C THR A 180 -23.76 -18.27 10.61
N VAL A 181 -22.95 -17.24 10.84
CA VAL A 181 -21.51 -17.25 10.49
C VAL A 181 -20.69 -17.09 11.76
N ASP A 182 -19.72 -17.98 11.93
CA ASP A 182 -18.68 -17.87 12.96
C ASP A 182 -17.48 -17.10 12.38
N MET A 183 -16.98 -16.14 13.16
CA MET A 183 -15.87 -15.28 12.73
C MET A 183 -14.71 -15.35 13.71
N ASN A 184 -13.57 -15.87 13.26
CA ASN A 184 -12.29 -15.70 13.94
C ASN A 184 -11.70 -14.36 13.51
N TYR A 185 -11.37 -13.48 14.46
CA TYR A 185 -10.89 -12.15 14.18
C TYR A 185 -9.69 -11.81 15.06
N SER A 186 -8.55 -11.51 14.46
CA SER A 186 -7.32 -11.28 15.23
C SER A 186 -6.40 -10.24 14.60
N TRP A 187 -5.80 -9.42 15.45
CA TRP A 187 -4.67 -8.54 15.15
C TRP A 187 -3.34 -9.10 15.67
N GLN A 188 -3.40 -10.24 16.31
CA GLN A 188 -2.25 -10.85 16.95
C GLN A 188 -1.22 -11.30 15.90
N TYR A 189 0.05 -11.06 16.19
CA TYR A 189 1.18 -11.42 15.33
C TYR A 189 1.28 -10.69 13.99
N GLY A 190 0.41 -9.71 13.72
CA GLY A 190 0.39 -8.95 12.46
C GLY A 190 1.04 -7.57 12.54
N ALA A 191 1.57 -7.14 13.69
CA ALA A 191 2.02 -5.76 13.90
C ALA A 191 3.11 -5.29 12.92
N SER A 192 4.01 -6.19 12.52
CA SER A 192 5.14 -5.89 11.62
C SER A 192 4.81 -6.00 10.13
N PHE A 193 3.59 -6.35 9.74
CA PHE A 193 3.20 -6.62 8.35
C PHE A 193 4.04 -7.71 7.64
N SER A 194 4.61 -8.62 8.41
CA SER A 194 5.43 -9.72 7.91
C SER A 194 4.95 -11.05 8.45
N ALA A 195 5.23 -12.12 7.69
CA ALA A 195 4.96 -13.48 8.16
C ALA A 195 5.85 -13.83 9.36
N SER A 196 5.26 -14.53 10.32
CA SER A 196 5.97 -15.10 11.45
C SER A 196 5.53 -16.56 11.69
N PRO A 197 6.36 -17.38 12.35
CA PRO A 197 5.95 -18.73 12.73
C PRO A 197 4.68 -18.75 13.58
N GLU A 198 4.51 -17.77 14.46
CA GLU A 198 3.35 -17.64 15.34
C GLU A 198 2.07 -17.31 14.54
N LEU A 199 2.17 -16.41 13.57
CA LEU A 199 1.05 -16.09 12.68
C LEU A 199 0.65 -17.28 11.83
N GLN A 200 1.63 -18.01 11.29
CA GLN A 200 1.39 -19.23 10.51
C GLN A 200 0.74 -20.32 11.36
N ALA A 201 1.21 -20.52 12.62
CA ALA A 201 0.62 -21.50 13.53
C ALA A 201 -0.83 -21.14 13.89
N MET A 202 -1.13 -19.86 14.10
CA MET A 202 -2.50 -19.41 14.35
C MET A 202 -3.41 -19.67 13.15
N ALA A 203 -2.95 -19.38 11.93
CA ALA A 203 -3.70 -19.66 10.72
C ALA A 203 -3.97 -21.15 10.54
N ALA A 204 -2.95 -21.99 10.72
CA ALA A 204 -3.09 -23.45 10.66
C ALA A 204 -4.12 -23.97 11.67
N GLY A 205 -4.06 -23.48 12.91
CA GLY A 205 -5.02 -23.84 13.95
C GLY A 205 -6.45 -23.47 13.62
N TRP A 206 -6.66 -22.33 12.94
CA TRP A 206 -8.00 -21.96 12.46
C TRP A 206 -8.52 -22.91 11.41
N TYR A 207 -7.70 -23.28 10.42
CA TYR A 207 -8.08 -24.27 9.39
C TYR A 207 -8.37 -25.65 9.99
N GLU A 208 -7.59 -26.09 11.01
CA GLU A 208 -7.84 -27.35 11.70
C GLU A 208 -9.19 -27.37 12.42
N THR A 209 -9.69 -26.23 12.86
CA THR A 209 -11.01 -26.08 13.49
C THR A 209 -12.13 -25.75 12.50
N GLY A 210 -11.82 -25.73 11.21
CA GLY A 210 -12.78 -25.61 10.10
C GLY A 210 -13.07 -24.18 9.65
N THR A 211 -12.22 -23.22 10.00
CA THR A 211 -12.32 -21.84 9.50
C THR A 211 -11.81 -21.74 8.08
#